data_41d0d3cb872d17999f7ecf89e978a3f3
#
_entry.id   41d0d3cb872d17999f7ecf89e978a3f3
#
_cell.length_a   1.000
_cell.length_b   1.000
_cell.length_c   1.000
_cell.angle_alpha   90.00
_cell.angle_beta   90.00
_cell.angle_gamma   90.00
#
_symmetry.space_group_name_H-M   'P 1'
#
loop_
_entity.id
_entity.type
_entity.pdbx_description
1 polymer ?
#
loop_
_entity_poly.entity_id
_entity_poly.type
_entity_poly.pdbx_seq_one_letter_code
_entity_poly.pdbx_strand_id
1 'polypeptide(L)'
;VHIHIAEQQNEVNDVVQALGARPIRWLLDNVEVNDRWCLVHATHADQKELIDLAKSGAVAGLCPITEANLGDGIFNASQFIEHGGRFGIGSDSNVKIGLSEELRLLEISQRLRDQRRVVLSSDAIPSNGRFMYEKAAKGGAQALGRDAGAIKVGALADLVALDDGHYSLVNLTNDRILDAWIFASDDDIVSDVWAAGRHMVSEGRHILRDAISTQFLKTIKRLRDEL
;
A
#
# COMPACT_ATOMS: atom_id res chain seq x y z
N VAL A 1 13.13 1.74 10.30
CA VAL A 1 13.05 3.20 10.10
C VAL A 1 12.05 3.47 8.99
N HIS A 2 11.11 4.43 9.22
CA HIS A 2 10.21 4.94 8.18
C HIS A 2 10.56 6.40 7.94
N ILE A 3 10.66 6.80 6.67
CA ILE A 3 10.96 8.16 6.25
C ILE A 3 10.19 8.50 4.98
N HIS A 4 9.55 9.68 4.94
CA HIS A 4 9.00 10.25 3.70
C HIS A 4 10.16 10.78 2.88
N ILE A 5 10.16 10.49 1.58
CA ILE A 5 11.26 10.86 0.70
C ILE A 5 10.83 10.96 -0.76
N ALA A 6 11.24 12.02 -1.42
CA ALA A 6 10.97 12.27 -2.83
C ALA A 6 9.47 12.14 -3.19
N GLU A 7 8.59 12.60 -2.28
CA GLU A 7 7.14 12.58 -2.48
C GLU A 7 6.74 13.55 -3.58
N GLN A 8 7.21 14.81 -3.47
CA GLN A 8 6.85 15.88 -4.38
C GLN A 8 8.07 16.41 -5.15
N GLN A 9 7.85 16.87 -6.37
CA GLN A 9 8.92 17.41 -7.20
C GLN A 9 9.63 18.63 -6.57
N ASN A 10 8.87 19.45 -5.83
CA ASN A 10 9.45 20.60 -5.12
C ASN A 10 10.45 20.18 -4.04
N GLU A 11 10.12 19.13 -3.25
CA GLU A 11 11.05 18.54 -2.29
C GLU A 11 12.34 18.10 -2.98
N VAL A 12 12.22 17.38 -4.11
CA VAL A 12 13.40 16.94 -4.86
C VAL A 12 14.26 18.12 -5.29
N ASN A 13 13.66 19.18 -5.80
CA ASN A 13 14.36 20.38 -6.23
C ASN A 13 15.07 21.09 -5.07
N ASP A 14 14.39 21.25 -3.94
CA ASP A 14 14.93 21.89 -2.74
C ASP A 14 16.11 21.11 -2.16
N VAL A 15 16.02 19.78 -2.12
CA VAL A 15 17.11 18.92 -1.64
C VAL A 15 18.31 18.95 -2.60
N VAL A 16 18.06 18.95 -3.91
CA VAL A 16 19.15 19.10 -4.91
C VAL A 16 19.84 20.46 -4.73
N GLN A 17 19.09 21.52 -4.51
CA GLN A 17 19.66 22.85 -4.27
C GLN A 17 20.49 22.90 -2.97
N ALA A 18 19.99 22.28 -1.90
CA ALA A 18 20.63 22.34 -0.59
C ALA A 18 21.82 21.38 -0.44
N LEU A 19 21.72 20.16 -1.00
CA LEU A 19 22.68 19.08 -0.76
C LEU A 19 23.46 18.63 -2.02
N GLY A 20 23.12 19.17 -3.19
CA GLY A 20 23.78 18.82 -4.45
C GLY A 20 23.45 17.42 -5.00
N ALA A 21 22.48 16.72 -4.40
CA ALA A 21 22.03 15.39 -4.81
C ALA A 21 20.53 15.24 -4.60
N ARG A 22 19.90 14.33 -5.36
CA ARG A 22 18.49 13.99 -5.18
C ARG A 22 18.27 13.30 -3.81
N PRO A 23 17.09 13.39 -3.19
CA PRO A 23 16.85 12.90 -1.83
C PRO A 23 17.25 11.43 -1.62
N ILE A 24 16.76 10.54 -2.48
CA ILE A 24 17.04 9.10 -2.39
C ILE A 24 18.51 8.82 -2.63
N ARG A 25 19.12 9.48 -3.62
CA ARG A 25 20.56 9.34 -3.90
C ARG A 25 21.39 9.77 -2.71
N TRP A 26 21.08 10.94 -2.15
CA TRP A 26 21.79 11.43 -0.98
C TRP A 26 21.68 10.45 0.20
N LEU A 27 20.48 9.96 0.46
CA LEU A 27 20.26 8.99 1.54
C LEU A 27 21.09 7.72 1.35
N LEU A 28 21.03 7.12 0.15
CA LEU A 28 21.76 5.89 -0.15
C LEU A 28 23.29 6.05 -0.12
N ASP A 29 23.81 7.25 -0.41
CA ASP A 29 25.25 7.53 -0.40
C ASP A 29 25.79 7.84 1.01
N ASN A 30 24.97 8.30 1.93
CA ASN A 30 25.39 8.78 3.23
C ASN A 30 24.91 7.92 4.41
N VAL A 31 23.94 7.02 4.19
CA VAL A 31 23.35 6.20 5.24
C VAL A 31 23.27 4.75 4.78
N GLU A 32 23.54 3.82 5.70
CA GLU A 32 23.34 2.39 5.46
C GLU A 32 21.84 2.05 5.42
N VAL A 33 21.25 2.15 4.24
CA VAL A 33 19.85 1.76 3.99
C VAL A 33 19.81 0.26 3.73
N ASN A 34 18.96 -0.46 4.46
CA ASN A 34 18.84 -1.91 4.39
C ASN A 34 17.38 -2.37 4.54
N ASP A 35 17.14 -3.67 4.73
CA ASP A 35 15.83 -4.30 4.84
C ASP A 35 14.97 -3.84 6.04
N ARG A 36 15.53 -3.07 6.98
CA ARG A 36 14.81 -2.46 8.11
C ARG A 36 14.31 -1.05 7.82
N TRP A 37 14.44 -0.59 6.57
CA TRP A 37 13.97 0.73 6.15
C TRP A 37 12.70 0.63 5.33
N CYS A 38 11.85 1.63 5.49
CA CYS A 38 10.69 1.88 4.64
C CYS A 38 10.78 3.33 4.14
N LEU A 39 10.96 3.48 2.85
CA LEU A 39 10.96 4.77 2.16
C LEU A 39 9.54 5.04 1.69
N VAL A 40 8.87 5.97 2.36
CA VAL A 40 7.46 6.30 2.07
C VAL A 40 7.40 7.16 0.84
N HIS A 41 6.45 6.87 -0.05
CA HIS A 41 6.22 7.43 -1.39
C HIS A 41 7.31 7.08 -2.41
N ALA A 42 8.50 7.67 -2.29
CA ALA A 42 9.56 7.56 -3.29
C ALA A 42 9.08 7.86 -4.73
N THR A 43 8.01 8.66 -4.86
CA THR A 43 7.25 8.93 -6.10
C THR A 43 8.14 9.36 -7.24
N HIS A 44 9.06 10.28 -6.93
CA HIS A 44 9.99 10.88 -7.90
C HIS A 44 11.36 10.18 -7.95
N ALA A 45 11.47 8.93 -7.49
CA ALA A 45 12.71 8.17 -7.69
C ALA A 45 13.05 8.03 -9.16
N ASP A 46 14.29 8.38 -9.55
CA ASP A 46 14.75 8.12 -10.90
C ASP A 46 15.11 6.64 -11.10
N GLN A 47 15.41 6.26 -12.35
CA GLN A 47 15.69 4.85 -12.69
C GLN A 47 16.84 4.26 -11.87
N LYS A 48 17.91 5.02 -11.65
CA LYS A 48 19.06 4.54 -10.88
C LYS A 48 18.72 4.42 -9.39
N GLU A 49 18.00 5.41 -8.86
CA GLU A 49 17.52 5.40 -7.49
C GLU A 49 16.60 4.21 -7.22
N LEU A 50 15.67 3.88 -8.14
CA LEU A 50 14.79 2.71 -8.04
C LEU A 50 15.57 1.39 -8.00
N ILE A 51 16.58 1.24 -8.87
CA ILE A 51 17.41 0.04 -8.91
C ILE A 51 18.22 -0.10 -7.62
N ASP A 52 18.84 0.96 -7.17
CA ASP A 52 19.69 0.95 -5.98
C ASP A 52 18.84 0.76 -4.70
N LEU A 53 17.65 1.36 -4.65
CA LEU A 53 16.67 1.15 -3.59
C LEU A 53 16.19 -0.32 -3.55
N ALA A 54 15.84 -0.90 -4.69
CA ALA A 54 15.47 -2.31 -4.75
C ALA A 54 16.58 -3.24 -4.23
N LYS A 55 17.84 -2.96 -4.58
CA LYS A 55 19.01 -3.73 -4.12
C LYS A 55 19.31 -3.56 -2.65
N SER A 56 18.97 -2.42 -2.03
CA SER A 56 19.16 -2.19 -0.60
C SER A 56 18.32 -3.13 0.27
N GLY A 57 17.26 -3.71 -0.28
CA GLY A 57 16.30 -4.53 0.44
C GLY A 57 15.26 -3.72 1.23
N ALA A 58 15.34 -2.39 1.23
CA ALA A 58 14.34 -1.54 1.83
C ALA A 58 12.97 -1.67 1.14
N VAL A 59 11.92 -1.33 1.88
CA VAL A 59 10.54 -1.36 1.39
C VAL A 59 10.17 0.03 0.87
N ALA A 60 9.50 0.11 -0.28
CA ALA A 60 8.77 1.31 -0.67
C ALA A 60 7.38 1.30 -0.01
N GLY A 61 7.08 2.30 0.81
CA GLY A 61 5.78 2.48 1.45
C GLY A 61 4.89 3.33 0.55
N LEU A 62 4.03 2.71 -0.26
CA LEU A 62 3.24 3.42 -1.25
C LEU A 62 1.87 3.82 -0.68
N CYS A 63 1.41 5.01 -1.02
CA CYS A 63 0.15 5.57 -0.58
C CYS A 63 -0.64 6.13 -1.77
N PRO A 64 -1.06 5.28 -2.73
CA PRO A 64 -1.60 5.69 -4.03
C PRO A 64 -2.78 6.66 -3.95
N ILE A 65 -3.66 6.51 -2.96
CA ILE A 65 -4.79 7.42 -2.77
C ILE A 65 -4.30 8.83 -2.38
N THR A 66 -3.35 8.93 -1.46
CA THR A 66 -2.77 10.22 -1.05
C THR A 66 -2.01 10.85 -2.20
N GLU A 67 -1.13 10.10 -2.85
CA GLU A 67 -0.34 10.55 -4.00
C GLU A 67 -1.22 11.08 -5.14
N ALA A 68 -2.38 10.42 -5.39
CA ALA A 68 -3.36 10.89 -6.36
C ALA A 68 -4.11 12.15 -5.90
N ASN A 69 -4.50 12.24 -4.62
CA ASN A 69 -5.21 13.38 -4.07
C ASN A 69 -4.34 14.65 -4.05
N LEU A 70 -3.05 14.50 -3.76
CA LEU A 70 -2.09 15.62 -3.73
C LEU A 70 -1.54 15.93 -5.13
N GLY A 71 -1.70 15.02 -6.09
CA GLY A 71 -1.15 15.18 -7.44
C GLY A 71 0.38 15.03 -7.46
N ASP A 72 0.93 14.21 -6.58
CA ASP A 72 2.38 14.03 -6.43
C ASP A 72 3.01 13.40 -7.67
N GLY A 73 2.33 12.42 -8.27
CA GLY A 73 2.82 11.73 -9.45
C GLY A 73 2.58 10.23 -9.39
N ILE A 74 3.34 9.47 -10.18
CA ILE A 74 3.21 8.02 -10.28
C ILE A 74 4.55 7.38 -9.96
N PHE A 75 4.64 6.66 -8.83
CA PHE A 75 5.79 5.81 -8.53
C PHE A 75 5.94 4.72 -9.60
N ASN A 76 7.15 4.48 -10.10
CA ASN A 76 7.40 3.46 -11.11
C ASN A 76 7.49 2.05 -10.50
N ALA A 77 6.33 1.51 -10.10
CA ALA A 77 6.22 0.23 -9.41
C ALA A 77 6.68 -0.95 -10.28
N SER A 78 6.40 -0.94 -11.59
CA SER A 78 6.80 -2.02 -12.49
C SER A 78 8.31 -2.18 -12.51
N GLN A 79 9.05 -1.11 -12.76
CA GLN A 79 10.51 -1.13 -12.79
C GLN A 79 11.11 -1.50 -11.43
N PHE A 80 10.57 -0.95 -10.35
CA PHE A 80 11.03 -1.27 -8.99
C PHE A 80 10.91 -2.77 -8.69
N ILE A 81 9.77 -3.38 -9.03
CA ILE A 81 9.49 -4.80 -8.82
C ILE A 81 10.35 -5.70 -9.72
N GLU A 82 10.59 -5.31 -10.97
CA GLU A 82 11.48 -6.02 -11.91
C GLU A 82 12.91 -6.16 -11.36
N HIS A 83 13.36 -5.19 -10.56
CA HIS A 83 14.66 -5.23 -9.90
C HIS A 83 14.63 -5.85 -8.49
N GLY A 84 13.55 -6.56 -8.14
CA GLY A 84 13.41 -7.25 -6.85
C GLY A 84 12.92 -6.36 -5.71
N GLY A 85 12.47 -5.15 -6.02
CA GLY A 85 11.94 -4.21 -5.03
C GLY A 85 10.70 -4.74 -4.30
N ARG A 86 10.58 -4.36 -3.04
CA ARG A 86 9.47 -4.73 -2.14
C ARG A 86 8.67 -3.50 -1.76
N PHE A 87 7.35 -3.61 -1.76
CA PHE A 87 6.49 -2.50 -1.37
C PHE A 87 5.45 -2.93 -0.34
N GLY A 88 5.05 -1.99 0.50
CA GLY A 88 3.88 -2.05 1.35
C GLY A 88 2.90 -0.95 0.97
N ILE A 89 1.68 -1.03 1.48
CA ILE A 89 0.62 -0.05 1.24
C ILE A 89 0.23 0.61 2.56
N GLY A 90 0.00 1.92 2.52
CA GLY A 90 -0.52 2.72 3.63
C GLY A 90 -1.55 3.73 3.17
N SER A 91 -2.44 4.17 4.06
CA SER A 91 -3.49 5.15 3.76
C SER A 91 -3.05 6.61 3.98
N ASP A 92 -1.92 6.80 4.64
CA ASP A 92 -1.27 8.08 4.91
C ASP A 92 -2.23 9.18 5.39
N SER A 93 -2.69 10.09 4.52
CA SER A 93 -3.58 11.21 4.86
C SER A 93 -4.97 10.81 5.36
N ASN A 94 -5.36 9.55 5.23
CA ASN A 94 -6.66 9.01 5.66
C ASN A 94 -7.88 9.72 5.03
N VAL A 95 -7.74 10.35 3.88
CA VAL A 95 -8.86 10.93 3.12
C VAL A 95 -9.86 9.85 2.73
N LYS A 96 -9.34 8.71 2.24
CA LYS A 96 -10.06 7.46 2.05
C LYS A 96 -9.20 6.31 2.56
N ILE A 97 -9.77 5.43 3.38
CA ILE A 97 -9.07 4.25 3.90
C ILE A 97 -9.70 3.02 3.25
N GLY A 98 -8.97 2.39 2.34
CA GLY A 98 -9.46 1.22 1.61
C GLY A 98 -8.32 0.48 0.93
N LEU A 99 -8.04 -0.76 1.36
CA LEU A 99 -6.94 -1.54 0.80
C LEU A 99 -7.16 -1.87 -0.68
N SER A 100 -8.38 -2.26 -1.05
CA SER A 100 -8.72 -2.58 -2.44
C SER A 100 -8.49 -1.38 -3.36
N GLU A 101 -8.89 -0.20 -2.93
CA GLU A 101 -8.72 1.04 -3.71
C GLU A 101 -7.25 1.46 -3.84
N GLU A 102 -6.45 1.34 -2.79
CA GLU A 102 -5.01 1.59 -2.86
C GLU A 102 -4.34 0.68 -3.90
N LEU A 103 -4.61 -0.63 -3.84
CA LEU A 103 -4.06 -1.60 -4.79
C LEU A 103 -4.59 -1.37 -6.22
N ARG A 104 -5.87 -1.07 -6.36
CA ARG A 104 -6.48 -0.73 -7.63
C ARG A 104 -5.85 0.49 -8.26
N LEU A 105 -5.68 1.56 -7.49
CA LEU A 105 -5.10 2.81 -7.97
C LEU A 105 -3.62 2.64 -8.33
N LEU A 106 -2.87 1.85 -7.56
CA LEU A 106 -1.50 1.48 -7.88
C LEU A 106 -1.41 0.86 -9.29
N GLU A 107 -2.22 -0.14 -9.59
CA GLU A 107 -2.22 -0.78 -10.92
C GLU A 107 -2.74 0.15 -12.02
N ILE A 108 -3.84 0.88 -11.77
CA ILE A 108 -4.45 1.77 -12.78
C ILE A 108 -3.47 2.87 -13.18
N SER A 109 -2.73 3.45 -12.23
CA SER A 109 -1.73 4.47 -12.53
C SER A 109 -0.62 3.93 -13.43
N GLN A 110 -0.15 2.69 -13.20
CA GLN A 110 0.81 2.06 -14.08
C GLN A 110 0.23 1.81 -15.48
N ARG A 111 -1.02 1.31 -15.57
CA ARG A 111 -1.69 1.10 -16.87
C ARG A 111 -1.78 2.37 -17.69
N LEU A 112 -2.15 3.48 -17.07
CA LEU A 112 -2.27 4.79 -17.73
C LEU A 112 -0.91 5.31 -18.20
N ARG A 113 0.11 5.19 -17.36
CA ARG A 113 1.49 5.59 -17.69
C ARG A 113 2.05 4.75 -18.86
N ASP A 114 1.91 3.43 -18.80
CA ASP A 114 2.56 2.49 -19.70
C ASP A 114 1.69 2.13 -20.91
N GLN A 115 0.41 2.57 -20.95
CA GLN A 115 -0.58 2.26 -21.99
C GLN A 115 -0.75 0.74 -22.19
N ARG A 116 -0.77 -0.02 -21.09
CA ARG A 116 -0.91 -1.47 -21.05
C ARG A 116 -2.09 -1.87 -20.17
N ARG A 117 -2.72 -3.02 -20.48
CA ARG A 117 -3.90 -3.49 -19.74
C ARG A 117 -3.58 -4.15 -18.40
N VAL A 118 -2.44 -4.81 -18.28
CA VAL A 118 -1.98 -5.51 -17.09
C VAL A 118 -0.49 -5.20 -16.96
N VAL A 119 -0.10 -4.61 -15.84
CA VAL A 119 1.28 -4.17 -15.59
C VAL A 119 1.88 -4.92 -14.42
N LEU A 120 1.20 -4.93 -13.26
CA LEU A 120 1.72 -5.56 -12.05
C LEU A 120 1.26 -7.02 -11.97
N SER A 121 1.99 -7.88 -12.65
CA SER A 121 1.81 -9.35 -12.66
C SER A 121 3.14 -10.01 -13.00
N SER A 122 3.19 -11.33 -13.00
CA SER A 122 4.34 -12.11 -13.50
C SER A 122 3.85 -13.40 -14.15
N ASP A 123 4.72 -14.06 -14.91
CA ASP A 123 4.39 -15.37 -15.51
C ASP A 123 4.00 -16.42 -14.47
N ALA A 124 4.61 -16.35 -13.26
CA ALA A 124 4.29 -17.24 -12.16
C ALA A 124 2.98 -16.87 -11.44
N ILE A 125 2.60 -15.60 -11.45
CA ILE A 125 1.35 -15.09 -10.83
C ILE A 125 0.69 -14.13 -11.82
N PRO A 126 -0.11 -14.65 -12.77
CA PRO A 126 -0.75 -13.83 -13.81
C PRO A 126 -1.93 -13.00 -13.30
N SER A 127 -2.54 -13.36 -12.16
CA SER A 127 -3.57 -12.54 -11.51
C SER A 127 -2.96 -11.26 -10.94
N ASN A 128 -3.43 -10.11 -11.38
CA ASN A 128 -3.04 -8.80 -10.84
C ASN A 128 -3.36 -8.68 -9.36
N GLY A 129 -4.58 -9.04 -8.99
CA GLY A 129 -5.06 -8.92 -7.61
C GLY A 129 -4.21 -9.74 -6.66
N ARG A 130 -3.97 -11.02 -6.97
CA ARG A 130 -3.11 -11.87 -6.16
C ARG A 130 -1.68 -11.34 -6.10
N PHE A 131 -1.12 -10.97 -7.25
CA PHE A 131 0.26 -10.48 -7.31
C PHE A 131 0.48 -9.27 -6.39
N MET A 132 -0.38 -8.27 -6.51
CA MET A 132 -0.29 -7.05 -5.71
C MET A 132 -0.57 -7.30 -4.23
N TYR A 133 -1.63 -8.05 -3.93
CA TYR A 133 -2.01 -8.36 -2.55
C TYR A 133 -0.90 -9.10 -1.80
N GLU A 134 -0.34 -10.17 -2.38
CA GLU A 134 0.76 -10.91 -1.76
C GLU A 134 2.02 -10.07 -1.58
N LYS A 135 2.38 -9.24 -2.56
CA LYS A 135 3.56 -8.38 -2.45
C LYS A 135 3.36 -7.28 -1.40
N ALA A 136 2.20 -6.64 -1.38
CA ALA A 136 1.87 -5.61 -0.38
C ALA A 136 1.84 -6.21 1.04
N ALA A 137 1.24 -7.38 1.23
CA ALA A 137 1.21 -8.05 2.52
C ALA A 137 2.62 -8.41 3.03
N LYS A 138 3.46 -8.98 2.16
CA LYS A 138 4.85 -9.34 2.49
C LYS A 138 5.72 -8.11 2.76
N GLY A 139 5.63 -7.09 1.91
CA GLY A 139 6.38 -5.84 2.10
C GLY A 139 5.92 -5.06 3.33
N GLY A 140 4.61 -4.99 3.57
CA GLY A 140 4.06 -4.38 4.77
C GLY A 140 4.50 -5.09 6.06
N ALA A 141 4.50 -6.42 6.07
CA ALA A 141 4.99 -7.21 7.20
C ALA A 141 6.48 -6.92 7.48
N GLN A 142 7.32 -6.84 6.43
CA GLN A 142 8.72 -6.47 6.55
C GLN A 142 8.88 -5.04 7.10
N ALA A 143 8.18 -4.07 6.53
CA ALA A 143 8.25 -2.67 6.96
C ALA A 143 7.89 -2.50 8.44
N LEU A 144 6.93 -3.30 8.93
CA LEU A 144 6.50 -3.31 10.32
C LEU A 144 7.36 -4.20 11.23
N GLY A 145 8.31 -4.97 10.69
CA GLY A 145 9.12 -5.91 11.45
C GLY A 145 8.28 -7.03 12.09
N ARG A 146 7.21 -7.48 11.42
CA ARG A 146 6.27 -8.49 11.95
C ARG A 146 6.39 -9.81 11.19
N ASP A 147 6.29 -10.93 11.90
CA ASP A 147 6.14 -12.24 11.26
C ASP A 147 4.66 -12.45 10.86
N ALA A 148 4.28 -11.80 9.77
CA ALA A 148 2.94 -11.76 9.20
C ALA A 148 3.01 -11.78 7.65
N GLY A 149 1.93 -11.44 6.97
CA GLY A 149 1.87 -11.32 5.51
C GLY A 149 1.75 -12.64 4.76
N ALA A 150 1.52 -13.74 5.47
CA ALA A 150 1.20 -15.05 4.89
C ALA A 150 0.47 -15.93 5.92
N ILE A 151 -0.41 -16.79 5.43
CA ILE A 151 -1.06 -17.82 6.27
C ILE A 151 -0.10 -19.00 6.39
N LYS A 152 0.59 -19.09 7.52
CA LYS A 152 1.53 -20.17 7.83
C LYS A 152 1.55 -20.46 9.33
N VAL A 153 1.89 -21.69 9.71
CA VAL A 153 2.06 -22.06 11.12
C VAL A 153 3.20 -21.24 11.74
N GLY A 154 2.94 -20.65 12.91
CA GLY A 154 3.89 -19.83 13.66
C GLY A 154 3.84 -18.34 13.34
N ALA A 155 3.22 -17.92 12.22
CA ALA A 155 3.01 -16.51 11.93
C ALA A 155 1.87 -15.90 12.76
N LEU A 156 1.85 -14.58 12.87
CA LEU A 156 0.72 -13.85 13.42
C LEU A 156 -0.54 -14.14 12.58
N ALA A 157 -1.63 -14.45 13.26
CA ALA A 157 -2.92 -14.68 12.60
C ALA A 157 -3.59 -13.34 12.26
N ASP A 158 -3.01 -12.62 11.31
CA ASP A 158 -3.63 -11.48 10.65
C ASP A 158 -4.40 -12.01 9.44
N LEU A 159 -5.73 -12.08 9.54
CA LEU A 159 -6.58 -12.73 8.55
C LEU A 159 -7.70 -11.80 8.13
N VAL A 160 -8.10 -11.89 6.87
CA VAL A 160 -9.27 -11.23 6.29
C VAL A 160 -10.14 -12.29 5.64
N ALA A 161 -11.44 -12.27 5.92
CA ALA A 161 -12.44 -13.05 5.21
C ALA A 161 -13.32 -12.13 4.38
N LEU A 162 -13.71 -12.61 3.21
CA LEU A 162 -14.62 -11.93 2.29
C LEU A 162 -15.99 -12.63 2.33
N ASP A 163 -17.05 -11.85 2.14
CA ASP A 163 -18.42 -12.37 2.03
C ASP A 163 -18.59 -13.12 0.69
N ASP A 164 -18.63 -14.43 0.73
CA ASP A 164 -18.81 -15.31 -0.45
C ASP A 164 -20.20 -15.22 -1.07
N GLY A 165 -21.18 -14.68 -0.33
CA GLY A 165 -22.52 -14.38 -0.81
C GLY A 165 -22.61 -13.06 -1.61
N HIS A 166 -21.59 -12.24 -1.58
CA HIS A 166 -21.60 -10.96 -2.29
C HIS A 166 -21.62 -11.16 -3.81
N TYR A 167 -22.47 -10.39 -4.52
CA TYR A 167 -22.71 -10.55 -5.97
C TYR A 167 -21.44 -10.50 -6.82
N SER A 168 -20.42 -9.73 -6.40
CA SER A 168 -19.13 -9.64 -7.10
C SER A 168 -18.29 -10.91 -7.01
N LEU A 169 -18.57 -11.79 -6.05
CA LEU A 169 -17.81 -13.03 -5.81
C LEU A 169 -18.54 -14.30 -6.24
N VAL A 170 -19.83 -14.19 -6.59
CA VAL A 170 -20.65 -15.36 -6.94
C VAL A 170 -19.97 -16.20 -8.03
N ASN A 171 -19.80 -17.49 -7.77
CA ASN A 171 -19.16 -18.47 -8.66
C ASN A 171 -17.71 -18.17 -9.04
N LEU A 172 -17.04 -17.25 -8.34
CA LEU A 172 -15.60 -17.07 -8.49
C LEU A 172 -14.81 -18.03 -7.59
N THR A 173 -13.66 -18.46 -8.09
CA THR A 173 -12.76 -19.37 -7.37
C THR A 173 -11.31 -18.92 -7.54
N ASN A 174 -10.46 -19.32 -6.59
CA ASN A 174 -9.02 -19.07 -6.63
C ASN A 174 -8.67 -17.58 -6.76
N ASP A 175 -7.70 -17.27 -7.60
CA ASP A 175 -7.14 -15.92 -7.76
C ASP A 175 -8.16 -14.90 -8.27
N ARG A 176 -9.24 -15.35 -8.94
CA ARG A 176 -10.33 -14.47 -9.41
C ARG A 176 -11.05 -13.74 -8.27
N ILE A 177 -11.03 -14.29 -7.06
CA ILE A 177 -11.60 -13.65 -5.86
C ILE A 177 -10.83 -12.37 -5.55
N LEU A 178 -9.50 -12.40 -5.56
CA LEU A 178 -8.67 -11.21 -5.32
C LEU A 178 -8.76 -10.19 -6.47
N ASP A 179 -8.84 -10.68 -7.72
CA ASP A 179 -9.07 -9.80 -8.86
C ASP A 179 -10.43 -9.08 -8.74
N ALA A 180 -11.50 -9.79 -8.36
CA ALA A 180 -12.81 -9.20 -8.19
C ALA A 180 -12.87 -8.22 -7.01
N TRP A 181 -12.27 -8.58 -5.88
CA TRP A 181 -12.21 -7.66 -4.74
C TRP A 181 -11.55 -6.34 -5.12
N ILE A 182 -10.39 -6.38 -5.77
CA ILE A 182 -9.62 -5.18 -6.08
C ILE A 182 -10.21 -4.37 -7.24
N PHE A 183 -10.75 -5.04 -8.29
CA PHE A 183 -11.12 -4.35 -9.53
C PHE A 183 -12.63 -4.23 -9.76
N ALA A 184 -13.47 -5.00 -9.09
CA ALA A 184 -14.91 -5.07 -9.34
C ALA A 184 -15.78 -4.87 -8.10
N SER A 185 -15.18 -4.63 -6.94
CA SER A 185 -15.88 -4.31 -5.69
C SER A 185 -15.08 -3.33 -4.84
N ASP A 186 -15.50 -3.15 -3.62
CA ASP A 186 -14.85 -2.31 -2.60
C ASP A 186 -14.58 -3.15 -1.34
N ASP A 187 -14.07 -2.50 -0.26
CA ASP A 187 -13.78 -3.19 1.00
C ASP A 187 -15.05 -3.51 1.83
N ASP A 188 -16.23 -3.16 1.34
CA ASP A 188 -17.53 -3.53 1.92
C ASP A 188 -17.81 -5.05 1.86
N ILE A 189 -17.10 -5.78 0.98
CA ILE A 189 -17.16 -7.25 0.94
C ILE A 189 -16.34 -7.93 2.04
N VAL A 190 -15.59 -7.18 2.86
CA VAL A 190 -14.84 -7.74 3.98
C VAL A 190 -15.81 -8.08 5.11
N SER A 191 -16.04 -9.39 5.34
CA SER A 191 -16.92 -9.87 6.39
C SER A 191 -16.25 -9.90 7.76
N ASP A 192 -15.00 -10.40 7.83
CA ASP A 192 -14.31 -10.61 9.10
C ASP A 192 -12.84 -10.23 9.02
N VAL A 193 -12.31 -9.72 10.12
CA VAL A 193 -10.87 -9.40 10.27
C VAL A 193 -10.36 -9.87 11.61
N TRP A 194 -9.26 -10.61 11.59
CA TRP A 194 -8.48 -10.96 12.77
C TRP A 194 -7.15 -10.24 12.76
N ALA A 195 -6.82 -9.56 13.86
CA ALA A 195 -5.53 -8.92 14.08
C ALA A 195 -4.77 -9.67 15.20
N ALA A 196 -3.70 -10.35 14.83
CA ALA A 196 -2.94 -11.24 15.72
C ALA A 196 -3.87 -12.24 16.45
N GLY A 197 -4.80 -12.85 15.72
CA GLY A 197 -5.77 -13.82 16.24
C GLY A 197 -6.97 -13.23 16.98
N ARG A 198 -7.02 -11.91 17.19
CA ARG A 198 -8.18 -11.25 17.81
C ARG A 198 -9.20 -10.89 16.73
N HIS A 199 -10.43 -11.36 16.88
CA HIS A 199 -11.53 -11.06 15.96
C HIS A 199 -11.97 -9.61 16.15
N MET A 200 -11.56 -8.73 15.24
CA MET A 200 -11.77 -7.27 15.36
C MET A 200 -12.92 -6.77 14.50
N VAL A 201 -13.23 -7.45 13.41
CA VAL A 201 -14.39 -7.15 12.54
C VAL A 201 -15.18 -8.44 12.39
N SER A 202 -16.49 -8.37 12.58
CA SER A 202 -17.45 -9.45 12.41
C SER A 202 -18.66 -8.94 11.65
N GLU A 203 -19.10 -9.69 10.64
CA GLU A 203 -20.23 -9.29 9.76
C GLU A 203 -20.04 -7.87 9.18
N GLY A 204 -18.83 -7.55 8.73
CA GLY A 204 -18.46 -6.25 8.17
C GLY A 204 -18.39 -5.11 9.18
N ARG A 205 -18.44 -5.40 10.49
CA ARG A 205 -18.52 -4.38 11.53
C ARG A 205 -17.43 -4.53 12.59
N HIS A 206 -16.66 -3.48 12.79
CA HIS A 206 -15.65 -3.46 13.85
C HIS A 206 -16.33 -3.51 15.24
N ILE A 207 -15.79 -4.33 16.16
CA ILE A 207 -16.36 -4.59 17.50
C ILE A 207 -16.58 -3.34 18.35
N LEU A 208 -15.84 -2.27 18.09
CA LEU A 208 -15.98 -0.98 18.81
C LEU A 208 -16.64 0.11 17.94
N ARG A 209 -17.26 -0.25 16.82
CA ARG A 209 -17.78 0.72 15.84
C ARG A 209 -18.67 1.80 16.47
N ASP A 210 -19.64 1.41 17.27
CA ASP A 210 -20.63 2.35 17.83
C ASP A 210 -20.00 3.34 18.78
N ALA A 211 -19.13 2.86 19.67
CA ALA A 211 -18.41 3.71 20.62
C ALA A 211 -17.50 4.70 19.88
N ILE A 212 -16.74 4.21 18.88
CA ILE A 212 -15.84 5.04 18.06
C ILE A 212 -16.64 6.07 17.28
N SER A 213 -17.71 5.67 16.58
CA SER A 213 -18.53 6.57 15.77
C SER A 213 -19.17 7.67 16.62
N THR A 214 -19.69 7.32 17.78
CA THR A 214 -20.29 8.29 18.72
C THR A 214 -19.26 9.33 19.17
N GLN A 215 -18.07 8.87 19.57
CA GLN A 215 -17.00 9.76 20.01
C GLN A 215 -16.48 10.63 18.88
N PHE A 216 -16.29 10.05 17.69
CA PHE A 216 -15.84 10.76 16.50
C PHE A 216 -16.80 11.87 16.11
N LEU A 217 -18.11 11.58 16.01
CA LEU A 217 -19.12 12.56 15.64
C LEU A 217 -19.18 13.73 16.64
N LYS A 218 -19.06 13.44 17.94
CA LYS A 218 -19.00 14.47 18.99
C LYS A 218 -17.77 15.38 18.81
N THR A 219 -16.62 14.78 18.51
CA THR A 219 -15.36 15.53 18.33
C THR A 219 -15.38 16.38 17.09
N ILE A 220 -15.79 15.82 15.94
CA ILE A 220 -15.86 16.55 14.67
C ILE A 220 -16.86 17.70 14.74
N LYS A 221 -18.02 17.49 15.37
CA LYS A 221 -18.99 18.57 15.54
C LYS A 221 -18.37 19.75 16.30
N ARG A 222 -17.73 19.48 17.45
CA ARG A 222 -17.05 20.52 18.23
C ARG A 222 -16.00 21.27 17.41
N LEU A 223 -15.13 20.54 16.67
CA LEU A 223 -14.08 21.17 15.86
C LEU A 223 -14.65 22.04 14.72
N ARG A 224 -15.76 21.63 14.10
CA ARG A 224 -16.40 22.41 13.05
C ARG A 224 -17.15 23.64 13.58
N ASP A 225 -17.60 23.62 14.83
CA ASP A 225 -18.23 24.78 15.48
C ASP A 225 -17.18 25.82 15.91
N GLU A 226 -15.88 25.45 15.97
CA GLU A 226 -14.74 26.32 16.32
C GLU A 226 -14.04 26.94 15.08
N LEU A 227 -14.39 26.50 13.85
CA LEU A 227 -13.87 27.02 12.56
C LEU A 227 -14.79 28.08 11.98
#